data_cdf19c467df74b79c790c249475c65bd
#
_entry.id   cdf19c467df74b79c790c249475c65bd
#
_cell.length_a   1.000
_cell.length_b   1.000
_cell.length_c   1.000
_cell.angle_alpha   90.00
_cell.angle_beta   90.00
_cell.angle_gamma   90.00
#
_symmetry.space_group_name_H-M   'P 1'
#
loop_
_entity.id
_entity.type
_entity.pdbx_description
1 polymer ?
#
loop_
_entity_poly.entity_id
_entity_poly.type
_entity_poly.pdbx_seq_one_letter_code
_entity_poly.pdbx_strand_id
1 'polypeptide(L)'
;NGPIGGVQVGLVDGEIVLNPTQEQRKKSDLALTVAATMDKIVMIEAGANEVDEDTMLNAIKAAHVEIKKIITFINGIVAERGKPKIDFQVVGLDMDVFHAIKEKYLDDFKSAMDTDDKNVRDAALLPIMDKIAEEYPDLTEADLDLVSYKMQKYVVRRWLLDEGKRVDGRGINEIRPLAAEVGILPRVHGSGMFTRGQTQVLTTCTLGGTKDNQLMDDLTDEQTKRYIHHYNFPPYSVGEARAPRSPGRREIGHGALAERALVPVLPSLEEFPYTIRCVSEVLSSNGSTSQASICGSTLALMDAGVPIKAPVAGISCGLITEGDRWMTMLDIQGVEDFHGDMDFKVGGTRKGITAIQMDIKIDGLTYDIIAEAFEKCRRGRLYILDEIIKPVIAEPRRELSRWAPKMFSMMIPTDKIKDVIGKGGKVIQDICATCNCKIDVQEDGHVFVSAVDQEDAKRAI
;
A
#
# COMPACT_ATOMS: atom_id res chain seq x y z
N ASN A 1 -20.79 -8.57 17.93
CA ASN A 1 -19.67 -9.16 17.21
C ASN A 1 -19.27 -10.46 17.90
N GLY A 2 -19.03 -11.53 17.12
CA GLY A 2 -18.58 -12.83 17.60
C GLY A 2 -17.05 -12.90 17.80
N PRO A 3 -16.53 -14.03 18.28
CA PRO A 3 -15.10 -14.25 18.37
C PRO A 3 -14.46 -14.31 16.98
N ILE A 4 -13.20 -13.90 16.91
CA ILE A 4 -12.35 -13.89 15.73
C ILE A 4 -11.16 -14.80 15.99
N GLY A 5 -10.80 -15.64 15.00
CA GLY A 5 -9.55 -16.38 14.97
C GLY A 5 -8.62 -15.83 13.90
N GLY A 6 -7.33 -16.05 14.07
CA GLY A 6 -6.30 -15.65 13.12
C GLY A 6 -5.33 -16.81 12.83
N VAL A 7 -4.92 -16.95 11.57
CA VAL A 7 -3.97 -17.98 11.11
C VAL A 7 -3.00 -17.38 10.11
N GLN A 8 -1.72 -17.74 10.24
CA GLN A 8 -0.71 -17.48 9.22
C GLN A 8 -0.65 -18.63 8.21
N VAL A 9 -0.43 -18.30 6.95
CA VAL A 9 -0.33 -19.25 5.85
C VAL A 9 0.94 -18.99 5.06
N GLY A 10 1.67 -20.05 4.76
CA GLY A 10 2.79 -20.08 3.83
C GLY A 10 2.47 -20.94 2.61
N LEU A 11 3.29 -20.78 1.58
CA LEU A 11 3.32 -21.65 0.39
C LEU A 11 4.75 -22.18 0.24
N VAL A 12 4.97 -23.44 0.60
CA VAL A 12 6.30 -24.06 0.61
C VAL A 12 6.30 -25.22 -0.40
N ASP A 13 7.18 -25.16 -1.38
CA ASP A 13 7.27 -26.16 -2.46
C ASP A 13 5.92 -26.37 -3.19
N GLY A 14 5.11 -25.32 -3.31
CA GLY A 14 3.79 -25.34 -3.94
C GLY A 14 2.66 -25.84 -3.04
N GLU A 15 2.94 -26.18 -1.77
CA GLU A 15 1.94 -26.66 -0.82
C GLU A 15 1.57 -25.58 0.21
N ILE A 16 0.28 -25.51 0.53
CA ILE A 16 -0.24 -24.57 1.55
C ILE A 16 0.12 -25.12 2.93
N VAL A 17 0.85 -24.32 3.73
CA VAL A 17 1.26 -24.64 5.10
C VAL A 17 0.62 -23.67 6.06
N LEU A 18 -0.15 -24.18 7.03
CA LEU A 18 -0.77 -23.37 8.09
C LEU A 18 0.19 -23.18 9.27
N ASN A 19 0.28 -21.94 9.75
CA ASN A 19 1.18 -21.54 10.84
C ASN A 19 2.63 -22.02 10.62
N PRO A 20 3.27 -21.64 9.49
CA PRO A 20 4.59 -22.12 9.12
C PRO A 20 5.63 -21.81 10.19
N THR A 21 6.53 -22.77 10.43
CA THR A 21 7.70 -22.56 11.30
C THR A 21 8.65 -21.53 10.69
N GLN A 22 9.62 -21.04 11.47
CA GLN A 22 10.62 -20.11 10.97
C GLN A 22 11.39 -20.64 9.76
N GLU A 23 11.78 -21.91 9.78
CA GLU A 23 12.45 -22.54 8.64
C GLU A 23 11.58 -22.63 7.39
N GLN A 24 10.28 -22.89 7.57
CA GLN A 24 9.33 -22.91 6.48
C GLN A 24 9.08 -21.51 5.91
N ARG A 25 9.00 -20.48 6.76
CA ARG A 25 8.82 -19.08 6.33
C ARG A 25 9.97 -18.61 5.43
N LYS A 26 11.21 -18.99 5.73
CA LYS A 26 12.39 -18.65 4.91
C LYS A 26 12.32 -19.20 3.48
N LYS A 27 11.58 -20.28 3.26
CA LYS A 27 11.41 -20.95 1.96
C LYS A 27 10.06 -20.67 1.31
N SER A 28 9.20 -19.96 2.00
CA SER A 28 7.81 -19.75 1.57
C SER A 28 7.69 -18.65 0.53
N ASP A 29 6.95 -18.92 -0.54
CA ASP A 29 6.56 -17.92 -1.54
C ASP A 29 5.37 -17.06 -1.10
N LEU A 30 4.81 -17.32 0.09
CA LEU A 30 3.65 -16.62 0.62
C LEU A 30 3.80 -16.36 2.11
N ALA A 31 3.57 -15.11 2.51
CA ALA A 31 3.40 -14.70 3.90
C ALA A 31 2.01 -14.07 4.02
N LEU A 32 1.00 -14.91 4.28
CA LEU A 32 -0.40 -14.50 4.37
C LEU A 32 -0.89 -14.59 5.81
N THR A 33 -1.55 -13.54 6.27
CA THR A 33 -2.31 -13.55 7.53
C THR A 33 -3.79 -13.39 7.22
N VAL A 34 -4.61 -14.31 7.74
CA VAL A 34 -6.07 -14.28 7.63
C VAL A 34 -6.67 -14.22 9.01
N ALA A 35 -7.60 -13.29 9.22
CA ALA A 35 -8.50 -13.32 10.36
C ALA A 35 -9.95 -13.46 9.87
N ALA A 36 -10.74 -14.23 10.61
CA ALA A 36 -12.11 -14.54 10.22
C ALA A 36 -13.00 -14.77 11.46
N THR A 37 -14.30 -14.58 11.25
CA THR A 37 -15.37 -15.12 12.11
C THR A 37 -15.69 -16.56 11.71
N MET A 38 -16.73 -17.15 12.32
CA MET A 38 -17.19 -18.49 11.91
C MET A 38 -17.57 -18.54 10.43
N ASP A 39 -18.14 -17.46 9.88
CA ASP A 39 -18.79 -17.48 8.57
C ASP A 39 -18.11 -16.58 7.54
N LYS A 40 -17.34 -15.55 7.96
CA LYS A 40 -16.83 -14.50 7.09
C LYS A 40 -15.38 -14.17 7.34
N ILE A 41 -14.67 -13.76 6.30
CA ILE A 41 -13.29 -13.26 6.36
C ILE A 41 -13.33 -11.78 6.75
N VAL A 42 -12.53 -11.40 7.77
CA VAL A 42 -12.52 -10.02 8.29
C VAL A 42 -11.21 -9.29 8.05
N MET A 43 -10.11 -10.02 7.79
CA MET A 43 -8.81 -9.41 7.48
C MET A 43 -7.99 -10.33 6.58
N ILE A 44 -7.37 -9.74 5.58
CA ILE A 44 -6.38 -10.37 4.71
C ILE A 44 -5.21 -9.41 4.57
N GLU A 45 -4.01 -9.90 4.89
CA GLU A 45 -2.77 -9.19 4.62
C GLU A 45 -1.73 -10.17 4.09
N ALA A 46 -1.13 -9.88 2.93
CA ALA A 46 -0.18 -10.79 2.31
C ALA A 46 1.01 -10.07 1.68
N GLY A 47 2.16 -10.73 1.76
CA GLY A 47 3.30 -10.56 0.87
C GLY A 47 3.52 -11.87 0.12
N ALA A 48 3.86 -11.83 -1.17
CA ALA A 48 3.95 -13.02 -1.98
C ALA A 48 4.98 -12.89 -3.12
N ASN A 49 5.58 -14.00 -3.51
CA ASN A 49 6.48 -14.10 -4.65
C ASN A 49 5.69 -14.45 -5.92
N GLU A 50 4.87 -13.49 -6.40
CA GLU A 50 4.07 -13.64 -7.62
C GLU A 50 3.11 -14.85 -7.60
N VAL A 51 2.40 -15.01 -6.49
CA VAL A 51 1.39 -16.07 -6.32
C VAL A 51 0.12 -15.70 -7.11
N ASP A 52 -0.45 -16.67 -7.82
CA ASP A 52 -1.67 -16.49 -8.60
C ASP A 52 -2.92 -16.35 -7.70
N GLU A 53 -3.98 -15.79 -8.27
CA GLU A 53 -5.22 -15.46 -7.57
C GLU A 53 -5.95 -16.70 -7.03
N ASP A 54 -5.93 -17.81 -7.75
CA ASP A 54 -6.59 -19.05 -7.35
C ASP A 54 -5.87 -19.72 -6.17
N THR A 55 -4.56 -19.77 -6.22
CA THR A 55 -3.71 -20.26 -5.11
C THR A 55 -3.92 -19.38 -3.87
N MET A 56 -3.97 -18.04 -4.04
CA MET A 56 -4.23 -17.12 -2.95
C MET A 56 -5.60 -17.33 -2.31
N LEU A 57 -6.65 -17.49 -3.12
CA LEU A 57 -8.01 -17.77 -2.63
C LEU A 57 -8.08 -19.12 -1.89
N ASN A 58 -7.40 -20.13 -2.40
CA ASN A 58 -7.33 -21.45 -1.75
C ASN A 58 -6.60 -21.39 -0.41
N ALA A 59 -5.53 -20.58 -0.30
CA ALA A 59 -4.83 -20.35 0.94
C ALA A 59 -5.73 -19.65 1.99
N ILE A 60 -6.53 -18.67 1.58
CA ILE A 60 -7.53 -18.01 2.44
C ILE A 60 -8.59 -19.01 2.93
N LYS A 61 -9.11 -19.85 2.03
CA LYS A 61 -10.09 -20.90 2.39
C LYS A 61 -9.51 -21.91 3.38
N ALA A 62 -8.26 -22.35 3.17
CA ALA A 62 -7.57 -23.27 4.07
C ALA A 62 -7.38 -22.66 5.48
N ALA A 63 -6.97 -21.40 5.55
CA ALA A 63 -6.88 -20.65 6.81
C ALA A 63 -8.23 -20.60 7.53
N HIS A 64 -9.32 -20.33 6.82
CA HIS A 64 -10.65 -20.22 7.41
C HIS A 64 -11.14 -21.54 8.03
N VAL A 65 -10.81 -22.67 7.42
CA VAL A 65 -11.13 -23.99 8.00
C VAL A 65 -10.46 -24.16 9.37
N GLU A 66 -9.21 -23.75 9.52
CA GLU A 66 -8.51 -23.81 10.81
C GLU A 66 -9.04 -22.78 11.82
N ILE A 67 -9.35 -21.57 11.36
CA ILE A 67 -9.95 -20.51 12.18
C ILE A 67 -11.29 -20.96 12.80
N LYS A 68 -12.12 -21.69 12.07
CA LYS A 68 -13.37 -22.25 12.61
C LYS A 68 -13.15 -23.15 13.80
N LYS A 69 -12.08 -23.95 13.81
CA LYS A 69 -11.73 -24.79 14.97
C LYS A 69 -11.32 -23.94 16.17
N ILE A 70 -10.51 -22.89 15.96
CA ILE A 70 -10.10 -21.94 16.99
C ILE A 70 -11.33 -21.27 17.59
N ILE A 71 -12.27 -20.79 16.76
CA ILE A 71 -13.50 -20.14 17.23
C ILE A 71 -14.39 -21.11 17.99
N THR A 72 -14.50 -22.36 17.54
CA THR A 72 -15.26 -23.40 18.26
C THR A 72 -14.69 -23.63 19.66
N PHE A 73 -13.38 -23.65 19.78
CA PHE A 73 -12.71 -23.77 21.07
C PHE A 73 -12.97 -22.53 21.96
N ILE A 74 -12.87 -21.32 21.41
CA ILE A 74 -13.16 -20.07 22.12
C ILE A 74 -14.62 -20.06 22.60
N ASN A 75 -15.57 -20.48 21.78
CA ASN A 75 -16.99 -20.56 22.15
C ASN A 75 -17.22 -21.54 23.30
N GLY A 76 -16.49 -22.65 23.38
CA GLY A 76 -16.51 -23.55 24.53
C GLY A 76 -16.08 -22.85 25.82
N ILE A 77 -15.00 -22.08 25.78
CA ILE A 77 -14.55 -21.27 26.96
C ILE A 77 -15.60 -20.24 27.33
N VAL A 78 -16.18 -19.55 26.35
CA VAL A 78 -17.21 -18.53 26.58
C VAL A 78 -18.45 -19.16 27.24
N ALA A 79 -18.86 -20.36 26.84
CA ALA A 79 -20.00 -21.05 27.42
C ALA A 79 -19.77 -21.40 28.92
N GLU A 80 -18.52 -21.72 29.29
CA GLU A 80 -18.20 -22.10 30.70
C GLU A 80 -17.87 -20.89 31.58
N ARG A 81 -17.21 -19.86 31.04
CA ARG A 81 -16.59 -18.77 31.80
C ARG A 81 -17.00 -17.39 31.36
N GLY A 82 -17.81 -17.29 30.31
CA GLY A 82 -18.27 -16.01 29.76
C GLY A 82 -19.07 -15.20 30.79
N LYS A 83 -18.95 -13.88 30.71
CA LYS A 83 -19.73 -12.94 31.51
C LYS A 83 -20.79 -12.28 30.62
N PRO A 84 -21.92 -11.82 31.20
CA PRO A 84 -22.88 -11.00 30.47
C PRO A 84 -22.19 -9.80 29.83
N LYS A 85 -22.58 -9.45 28.61
CA LYS A 85 -22.11 -8.23 27.95
C LYS A 85 -22.54 -7.00 28.74
N ILE A 86 -21.68 -5.99 28.78
CA ILE A 86 -22.01 -4.70 29.38
C ILE A 86 -23.05 -4.03 28.48
N ASP A 87 -24.12 -3.57 29.09
CA ASP A 87 -25.11 -2.73 28.41
C ASP A 87 -24.59 -1.30 28.30
N PHE A 88 -24.75 -0.67 27.13
CA PHE A 88 -24.32 0.70 26.88
C PHE A 88 -25.30 1.42 25.96
N GLN A 89 -25.45 2.72 26.18
CA GLN A 89 -26.26 3.57 25.31
C GLN A 89 -25.40 4.05 24.13
N VAL A 90 -25.91 3.84 22.92
CA VAL A 90 -25.33 4.45 21.74
C VAL A 90 -25.82 5.89 21.63
N VAL A 91 -24.93 6.83 21.88
CA VAL A 91 -25.21 8.26 21.63
C VAL A 91 -25.08 8.46 20.11
N GLY A 92 -26.08 9.01 19.50
CA GLY A 92 -26.10 9.25 18.05
C GLY A 92 -27.17 10.27 17.68
N LEU A 93 -27.16 10.64 16.40
CA LEU A 93 -28.15 11.54 15.81
C LEU A 93 -29.56 10.99 15.98
N ASP A 94 -30.50 11.85 16.35
CA ASP A 94 -31.91 11.52 16.33
C ASP A 94 -32.36 11.15 14.90
N MET A 95 -32.86 9.94 14.75
CA MET A 95 -33.18 9.39 13.43
C MET A 95 -34.43 10.03 12.82
N ASP A 96 -35.37 10.53 13.63
CA ASP A 96 -36.56 11.23 13.13
C ASP A 96 -36.15 12.59 12.55
N VAL A 97 -35.23 13.30 13.22
CA VAL A 97 -34.63 14.54 12.71
C VAL A 97 -33.83 14.25 11.40
N PHE A 98 -33.06 13.20 11.40
CA PHE A 98 -32.34 12.81 10.18
C PHE A 98 -33.28 12.47 9.01
N HIS A 99 -34.40 11.79 9.26
CA HIS A 99 -35.33 11.47 8.21
C HIS A 99 -36.03 12.71 7.66
N ALA A 100 -36.39 13.68 8.51
CA ALA A 100 -36.94 14.96 8.07
C ALA A 100 -35.95 15.76 7.20
N ILE A 101 -34.67 15.84 7.63
CA ILE A 101 -33.61 16.48 6.84
C ILE A 101 -33.44 15.76 5.50
N LYS A 102 -33.39 14.41 5.51
CA LYS A 102 -33.22 13.64 4.29
C LYS A 102 -34.37 13.86 3.31
N GLU A 103 -35.60 13.84 3.76
CA GLU A 103 -36.75 14.07 2.89
C GLU A 103 -36.69 15.45 2.21
N LYS A 104 -36.24 16.46 2.92
CA LYS A 104 -36.17 17.83 2.42
C LYS A 104 -34.98 18.12 1.52
N TYR A 105 -33.80 17.63 1.87
CA TYR A 105 -32.52 18.03 1.25
C TYR A 105 -31.87 16.96 0.35
N LEU A 106 -32.51 15.80 0.14
CA LEU A 106 -31.92 14.69 -0.61
C LEU A 106 -31.56 15.08 -2.04
N ASP A 107 -32.42 15.83 -2.72
CA ASP A 107 -32.18 16.24 -4.12
C ASP A 107 -31.07 17.30 -4.22
N ASP A 108 -30.94 18.17 -3.22
CA ASP A 108 -29.83 19.14 -3.13
C ASP A 108 -28.50 18.39 -2.96
N PHE A 109 -28.45 17.39 -2.07
CA PHE A 109 -27.27 16.52 -1.91
C PHE A 109 -26.92 15.76 -3.18
N LYS A 110 -27.90 15.18 -3.85
CA LYS A 110 -27.67 14.50 -5.13
C LYS A 110 -27.08 15.45 -6.17
N SER A 111 -27.63 16.66 -6.28
CA SER A 111 -27.13 17.67 -7.22
C SER A 111 -25.71 18.11 -6.90
N ALA A 112 -25.39 18.35 -5.63
CA ALA A 112 -24.06 18.74 -5.18
C ALA A 112 -23.00 17.65 -5.37
N MET A 113 -23.41 16.38 -5.26
CA MET A 113 -22.52 15.22 -5.36
C MET A 113 -22.30 14.74 -6.78
N ASP A 114 -23.08 15.16 -7.76
CA ASP A 114 -23.01 14.72 -9.16
C ASP A 114 -21.90 15.46 -9.91
N THR A 115 -20.65 15.20 -9.52
CA THR A 115 -19.45 15.81 -10.11
C THR A 115 -18.24 14.90 -9.93
N ASP A 116 -17.31 14.91 -10.89
CA ASP A 116 -16.02 14.23 -10.82
C ASP A 116 -14.97 15.02 -10.02
N ASP A 117 -15.20 16.32 -9.77
CA ASP A 117 -14.27 17.19 -9.03
C ASP A 117 -14.61 17.22 -7.54
N LYS A 118 -13.68 16.73 -6.72
CA LYS A 118 -13.79 16.73 -5.25
C LYS A 118 -14.02 18.17 -4.70
N ASN A 119 -13.27 19.15 -5.21
CA ASN A 119 -13.35 20.53 -4.66
C ASN A 119 -14.68 21.19 -5.01
N VAL A 120 -15.20 20.94 -6.20
CA VAL A 120 -16.53 21.42 -6.63
C VAL A 120 -17.61 20.81 -5.75
N ARG A 121 -17.55 19.49 -5.50
CA ARG A 121 -18.49 18.80 -4.61
C ARG A 121 -18.46 19.36 -3.19
N ASP A 122 -17.27 19.44 -2.61
CA ASP A 122 -17.12 19.89 -1.22
C ASP A 122 -17.60 21.35 -1.06
N ALA A 123 -17.31 22.23 -2.03
CA ALA A 123 -17.82 23.59 -2.04
C ALA A 123 -19.36 23.67 -2.22
N ALA A 124 -19.96 22.77 -3.00
CA ALA A 124 -21.41 22.74 -3.23
C ALA A 124 -22.18 22.21 -2.01
N LEU A 125 -21.58 21.39 -1.16
CA LEU A 125 -22.19 20.87 0.06
C LEU A 125 -22.26 21.92 1.19
N LEU A 126 -21.31 22.85 1.26
CA LEU A 126 -21.25 23.86 2.33
C LEU A 126 -22.56 24.67 2.49
N PRO A 127 -23.11 25.32 1.44
CA PRO A 127 -24.33 26.11 1.59
C PRO A 127 -25.57 25.27 1.94
N ILE A 128 -25.56 23.97 1.63
CA ILE A 128 -26.63 23.07 2.05
C ILE A 128 -26.52 22.80 3.54
N MET A 129 -25.32 22.55 4.03
CA MET A 129 -25.09 22.34 5.46
C MET A 129 -25.38 23.60 6.30
N ASP A 130 -25.06 24.79 5.79
CA ASP A 130 -25.39 26.06 6.43
C ASP A 130 -26.91 26.23 6.60
N LYS A 131 -27.70 25.93 5.56
CA LYS A 131 -29.16 25.96 5.63
C LYS A 131 -29.71 24.94 6.64
N ILE A 132 -29.14 23.75 6.69
CA ILE A 132 -29.56 22.73 7.68
C ILE A 132 -29.24 23.24 9.10
N ALA A 133 -28.07 23.84 9.33
CA ALA A 133 -27.69 24.38 10.63
C ALA A 133 -28.62 25.54 11.07
N GLU A 134 -29.04 26.40 10.14
CA GLU A 134 -30.00 27.48 10.42
C GLU A 134 -31.39 26.96 10.77
N GLU A 135 -31.84 25.91 10.10
CA GLU A 135 -33.19 25.33 10.31
C GLU A 135 -33.27 24.42 11.54
N TYR A 136 -32.15 23.78 11.89
CA TYR A 136 -32.06 22.86 13.04
C TYR A 136 -31.00 23.36 14.06
N PRO A 137 -31.26 24.49 14.75
CA PRO A 137 -30.27 25.12 15.61
C PRO A 137 -29.91 24.33 16.88
N ASP A 138 -30.67 23.27 17.19
CA ASP A 138 -30.41 22.38 18.32
C ASP A 138 -29.35 21.31 17.99
N LEU A 139 -28.97 21.13 16.70
CA LEU A 139 -27.92 20.21 16.28
C LEU A 139 -26.55 20.79 16.63
N THR A 140 -25.71 19.96 17.23
CA THR A 140 -24.31 20.29 17.46
C THR A 140 -23.50 20.19 16.18
N GLU A 141 -22.29 20.76 16.14
CA GLU A 141 -21.36 20.57 15.01
C GLU A 141 -21.12 19.09 14.70
N ALA A 142 -20.98 18.24 15.73
CA ALA A 142 -20.84 16.80 15.57
C ALA A 142 -22.07 16.13 14.96
N ASP A 143 -23.28 16.61 15.29
CA ASP A 143 -24.52 16.12 14.68
C ASP A 143 -24.61 16.53 13.21
N LEU A 144 -24.22 17.75 12.87
CA LEU A 144 -24.16 18.23 11.47
C LEU A 144 -23.16 17.44 10.64
N ASP A 145 -21.99 17.16 11.17
CA ASP A 145 -20.99 16.27 10.52
C ASP A 145 -21.59 14.89 10.27
N LEU A 146 -22.31 14.34 11.24
CA LEU A 146 -22.97 13.04 11.12
C LEU A 146 -24.12 13.05 10.11
N VAL A 147 -24.89 14.14 10.03
CA VAL A 147 -25.93 14.37 8.99
C VAL A 147 -25.26 14.36 7.61
N SER A 148 -24.23 15.17 7.42
CA SER A 148 -23.49 15.24 6.15
C SER A 148 -22.97 13.86 5.74
N TYR A 149 -22.31 13.15 6.66
CA TYR A 149 -21.81 11.79 6.42
C TYR A 149 -22.92 10.82 6.00
N LYS A 150 -24.02 10.78 6.76
CA LYS A 150 -25.15 9.86 6.48
C LYS A 150 -25.85 10.19 5.17
N MET A 151 -26.01 11.48 4.82
CA MET A 151 -26.62 11.93 3.56
C MET A 151 -25.75 11.52 2.37
N GLN A 152 -24.46 11.84 2.39
CA GLN A 152 -23.52 11.45 1.33
C GLN A 152 -23.46 9.93 1.19
N LYS A 153 -23.36 9.20 2.31
CA LYS A 153 -23.39 7.72 2.31
C LYS A 153 -24.66 7.18 1.66
N TYR A 154 -25.82 7.77 1.97
CA TYR A 154 -27.08 7.36 1.38
C TYR A 154 -27.08 7.56 -0.14
N VAL A 155 -26.68 8.74 -0.63
CA VAL A 155 -26.62 9.06 -2.07
C VAL A 155 -25.71 8.11 -2.82
N VAL A 156 -24.45 7.97 -2.35
CA VAL A 156 -23.45 7.09 -3.01
C VAL A 156 -23.95 5.65 -3.10
N ARG A 157 -24.52 5.13 -2.01
CA ARG A 157 -24.99 3.73 -1.96
C ARG A 157 -26.21 3.50 -2.85
N ARG A 158 -27.15 4.47 -2.90
CA ARG A 158 -28.32 4.36 -3.81
C ARG A 158 -27.90 4.42 -5.27
N TRP A 159 -27.04 5.37 -5.63
CA TRP A 159 -26.53 5.43 -7.00
C TRP A 159 -25.85 4.13 -7.44
N LEU A 160 -25.01 3.57 -6.59
CA LEU A 160 -24.31 2.33 -6.94
C LEU A 160 -25.25 1.12 -7.00
N LEU A 161 -26.05 0.87 -5.95
CA LEU A 161 -26.85 -0.34 -5.84
C LEU A 161 -28.11 -0.34 -6.72
N ASP A 162 -28.72 0.83 -6.94
CA ASP A 162 -30.00 0.95 -7.62
C ASP A 162 -29.84 1.41 -9.09
N GLU A 163 -28.86 2.24 -9.38
CA GLU A 163 -28.68 2.87 -10.70
C GLU A 163 -27.40 2.39 -11.42
N GLY A 164 -26.47 1.70 -10.73
CA GLY A 164 -25.17 1.32 -11.27
C GLY A 164 -24.29 2.53 -11.62
N LYS A 165 -24.61 3.72 -11.06
CA LYS A 165 -23.93 4.98 -11.31
C LYS A 165 -22.86 5.24 -10.26
N ARG A 166 -21.64 5.59 -10.68
CA ARG A 166 -20.59 6.11 -9.82
C ARG A 166 -20.66 7.64 -9.74
N VAL A 167 -20.11 8.19 -8.67
CA VAL A 167 -20.11 9.64 -8.38
C VAL A 167 -19.50 10.45 -9.53
N ASP A 168 -18.47 9.93 -10.16
CA ASP A 168 -17.75 10.56 -11.28
C ASP A 168 -18.26 10.11 -12.67
N GLY A 169 -19.37 9.40 -12.74
CA GLY A 169 -19.99 8.96 -13.97
C GLY A 169 -19.36 7.73 -14.63
N ARG A 170 -18.25 7.19 -14.08
CA ARG A 170 -17.63 5.95 -14.60
C ARG A 170 -18.54 4.74 -14.43
N GLY A 171 -18.32 3.74 -15.31
CA GLY A 171 -18.83 2.39 -15.11
C GLY A 171 -18.13 1.69 -13.93
N ILE A 172 -18.76 0.65 -13.35
CA ILE A 172 -18.28 -0.05 -12.15
C ILE A 172 -16.91 -0.72 -12.33
N ASN A 173 -16.52 -1.06 -13.57
CA ASN A 173 -15.24 -1.68 -13.91
C ASN A 173 -14.26 -0.71 -14.58
N GLU A 174 -14.63 0.54 -14.68
CA GLU A 174 -13.83 1.56 -15.35
C GLU A 174 -12.80 2.16 -14.41
N ILE A 175 -11.56 2.30 -14.91
CA ILE A 175 -10.44 2.91 -14.20
C ILE A 175 -10.42 4.41 -14.56
N ARG A 176 -10.07 5.26 -13.58
CA ARG A 176 -9.86 6.70 -13.81
C ARG A 176 -8.80 6.93 -14.90
N PRO A 177 -8.77 8.09 -15.54
CA PRO A 177 -7.66 8.46 -16.41
C PRO A 177 -6.32 8.31 -15.70
N LEU A 178 -5.39 7.58 -16.32
CA LEU A 178 -4.07 7.29 -15.75
C LEU A 178 -2.99 7.97 -16.60
N ALA A 179 -1.94 8.46 -15.93
CA ALA A 179 -0.72 8.92 -16.55
C ALA A 179 0.51 8.49 -15.74
N ALA A 180 1.61 8.26 -16.44
CA ALA A 180 2.89 7.90 -15.84
C ALA A 180 4.02 8.71 -16.48
N GLU A 181 4.99 9.14 -15.68
CA GLU A 181 6.15 9.89 -16.12
C GLU A 181 7.40 9.43 -15.36
N VAL A 182 8.57 9.50 -16.01
CA VAL A 182 9.86 9.17 -15.40
C VAL A 182 10.90 10.26 -15.68
N GLY A 183 11.96 10.32 -14.87
CA GLY A 183 13.04 11.27 -15.09
C GLY A 183 12.65 12.74 -14.81
N ILE A 184 11.67 12.99 -13.97
CA ILE A 184 11.10 14.33 -13.71
C ILE A 184 12.10 15.22 -12.95
N LEU A 185 12.81 14.64 -11.99
CA LEU A 185 13.75 15.37 -11.14
C LEU A 185 15.19 15.15 -11.62
N PRO A 186 15.92 16.20 -12.04
CA PRO A 186 17.19 16.05 -12.78
C PRO A 186 18.38 15.59 -11.94
N ARG A 187 18.31 15.68 -10.61
CA ARG A 187 19.44 15.39 -9.69
C ARG A 187 19.26 14.19 -8.80
N VAL A 188 18.08 13.54 -8.82
CA VAL A 188 17.85 12.27 -8.12
C VAL A 188 18.42 11.10 -8.92
N HIS A 189 18.47 9.93 -8.30
CA HIS A 189 19.00 8.74 -8.99
C HIS A 189 17.93 8.13 -9.91
N GLY A 190 16.66 8.23 -9.55
CA GLY A 190 15.49 7.93 -10.38
C GLY A 190 14.25 8.61 -9.82
N SER A 191 13.30 8.91 -10.68
CA SER A 191 12.00 9.48 -10.29
C SER A 191 10.88 8.98 -11.18
N GLY A 192 9.73 8.75 -10.56
CA GLY A 192 8.50 8.37 -11.25
C GLY A 192 7.31 9.11 -10.67
N MET A 193 6.46 9.61 -11.54
CA MET A 193 5.17 10.18 -11.15
C MET A 193 4.05 9.33 -11.71
N PHE A 194 3.09 9.00 -10.86
CA PHE A 194 1.90 8.29 -11.26
C PHE A 194 0.66 9.10 -10.90
N THR A 195 -0.15 9.36 -11.90
CA THR A 195 -1.40 10.11 -11.78
C THR A 195 -2.59 9.18 -12.02
N ARG A 196 -3.61 9.28 -11.18
CA ARG A 196 -4.85 8.50 -11.21
C ARG A 196 -6.02 9.45 -10.95
N GLY A 197 -6.63 10.00 -12.01
CA GLY A 197 -7.58 11.10 -11.88
C GLY A 197 -6.98 12.25 -11.07
N GLN A 198 -7.61 12.62 -9.97
CA GLN A 198 -7.11 13.68 -9.07
C GLN A 198 -6.06 13.19 -8.05
N THR A 199 -5.69 11.91 -8.04
CA THR A 199 -4.61 11.40 -7.19
C THR A 199 -3.29 11.45 -7.93
N GLN A 200 -2.27 12.04 -7.32
CA GLN A 200 -0.93 12.15 -7.91
C GLN A 200 0.14 11.86 -6.86
N VAL A 201 1.07 10.97 -7.19
CA VAL A 201 2.19 10.57 -6.33
C VAL A 201 3.50 10.69 -7.10
N LEU A 202 4.45 11.44 -6.54
CA LEU A 202 5.82 11.53 -7.02
C LEU A 202 6.71 10.64 -6.14
N THR A 203 7.37 9.66 -6.75
CA THR A 203 8.32 8.80 -6.05
C THR A 203 9.74 9.10 -6.53
N THR A 204 10.66 9.22 -5.58
CA THR A 204 12.10 9.31 -5.84
C THR A 204 12.78 8.04 -5.38
N CYS A 205 13.79 7.59 -6.16
CA CYS A 205 14.66 6.48 -5.80
C CYS A 205 16.07 7.01 -5.54
N THR A 206 16.64 6.63 -4.40
CA THR A 206 18.02 6.94 -4.01
C THR A 206 18.77 5.64 -3.78
N LEU A 207 19.96 5.53 -4.38
CA LEU A 207 20.87 4.39 -4.25
C LEU A 207 22.00 4.77 -3.31
N GLY A 208 22.31 3.92 -2.35
CA GLY A 208 23.38 4.09 -1.38
C GLY A 208 24.28 2.86 -1.28
N GLY A 209 25.33 2.93 -0.50
CA GLY A 209 26.19 1.77 -0.20
C GLY A 209 25.57 0.87 0.89
N THR A 210 26.18 -0.29 1.11
CA THR A 210 25.71 -1.27 2.11
C THR A 210 25.68 -0.72 3.54
N LYS A 211 26.52 0.27 3.86
CA LYS A 211 26.50 0.98 5.16
C LYS A 211 25.30 1.89 5.35
N ASP A 212 24.57 2.20 4.29
CA ASP A 212 23.36 3.03 4.33
C ASP A 212 22.09 2.17 4.60
N ASN A 213 22.23 0.86 4.81
CA ASN A 213 21.14 -0.02 5.22
C ASN A 213 20.51 0.46 6.53
N GLN A 214 19.19 0.34 6.63
CA GLN A 214 18.50 0.61 7.89
C GLN A 214 18.81 -0.48 8.89
N LEU A 215 19.29 -0.09 10.09
CA LEU A 215 19.43 -1.01 11.21
C LEU A 215 18.05 -1.35 11.77
N MET A 216 17.81 -2.63 11.99
CA MET A 216 16.58 -3.13 12.57
C MET A 216 16.87 -3.50 14.04
N ASP A 217 16.03 -2.99 14.95
CA ASP A 217 16.07 -3.29 16.38
C ASP A 217 14.65 -3.68 16.81
N ASP A 218 14.22 -4.85 16.37
CA ASP A 218 12.91 -5.43 16.66
C ASP A 218 13.04 -6.89 17.12
N LEU A 219 11.93 -7.62 17.19
CA LEU A 219 11.89 -9.01 17.64
C LEU A 219 12.18 -10.03 16.52
N THR A 220 12.53 -9.56 15.31
CA THR A 220 12.89 -10.44 14.20
C THR A 220 14.38 -10.76 14.19
N ASP A 221 14.79 -11.75 13.39
CA ASP A 221 16.21 -12.09 13.21
C ASP A 221 16.93 -11.14 12.22
N GLU A 222 16.18 -10.27 11.54
CA GLU A 222 16.72 -9.33 10.57
C GLU A 222 17.41 -8.18 11.27
N GLN A 223 18.72 -8.05 11.06
CA GLN A 223 19.53 -6.98 11.65
C GLN A 223 19.56 -5.72 10.77
N THR A 224 19.38 -5.88 9.48
CA THR A 224 19.45 -4.77 8.52
C THR A 224 18.39 -4.92 7.44
N LYS A 225 17.92 -3.77 6.94
CA LYS A 225 16.97 -3.69 5.84
C LYS A 225 17.56 -2.89 4.70
N ARG A 226 17.72 -3.52 3.53
CA ARG A 226 18.34 -2.95 2.33
C ARG A 226 17.38 -2.11 1.49
N TYR A 227 16.12 -2.53 1.38
CA TYR A 227 15.09 -1.77 0.70
C TYR A 227 14.24 -1.00 1.72
N ILE A 228 14.18 0.30 1.54
CA ILE A 228 13.47 1.22 2.45
C ILE A 228 12.44 1.96 1.62
N HIS A 229 11.18 1.90 2.02
CA HIS A 229 10.11 2.64 1.37
C HIS A 229 9.42 3.59 2.35
N HIS A 230 9.52 4.89 2.08
CA HIS A 230 8.81 5.92 2.84
C HIS A 230 7.63 6.46 2.03
N TYR A 231 6.54 6.70 2.71
CA TYR A 231 5.32 7.26 2.15
C TYR A 231 4.92 8.48 2.97
N ASN A 232 4.82 9.63 2.31
CA ASN A 232 4.45 10.89 2.94
C ASN A 232 3.10 11.36 2.40
N PHE A 233 2.19 11.69 3.34
CA PHE A 233 0.85 12.18 3.04
C PHE A 233 0.66 13.56 3.67
N PRO A 234 1.23 14.62 3.06
CA PRO A 234 1.16 15.96 3.62
C PRO A 234 -0.26 16.52 3.58
N PRO A 235 -0.62 17.43 4.51
CA PRO A 235 -1.97 18.00 4.59
C PRO A 235 -2.48 18.63 3.30
N TYR A 236 -1.60 19.29 2.56
CA TYR A 236 -1.97 19.93 1.29
C TYR A 236 -2.49 18.93 0.24
N SER A 237 -2.14 17.65 0.33
CA SER A 237 -2.59 16.62 -0.61
C SER A 237 -4.10 16.41 -0.61
N VAL A 238 -4.76 16.81 0.46
CA VAL A 238 -6.23 16.76 0.62
C VAL A 238 -6.84 18.17 0.80
N GLY A 239 -6.05 19.23 0.57
CA GLY A 239 -6.51 20.62 0.67
C GLY A 239 -6.54 21.18 2.11
N GLU A 240 -5.91 20.50 3.07
CA GLU A 240 -5.86 20.96 4.45
C GLU A 240 -4.68 21.92 4.69
N ALA A 241 -4.93 23.02 5.39
CA ALA A 241 -3.93 23.98 5.84
C ALA A 241 -3.57 23.73 7.31
N ARG A 242 -2.68 22.78 7.56
CA ARG A 242 -2.18 22.46 8.90
C ARG A 242 -0.67 22.22 8.90
N ALA A 243 -0.05 22.34 10.07
CA ALA A 243 1.37 22.04 10.22
C ALA A 243 1.67 20.56 9.91
N PRO A 244 2.74 20.25 9.18
CA PRO A 244 3.19 18.87 8.99
C PRO A 244 3.55 18.24 10.34
N ARG A 245 3.24 16.97 10.49
CA ARG A 245 3.55 16.15 11.65
C ARG A 245 4.39 14.94 11.23
N SER A 246 4.95 14.24 12.21
CA SER A 246 5.58 12.93 11.95
C SER A 246 4.57 11.99 11.30
N PRO A 247 5.02 11.05 10.43
CA PRO A 247 4.15 10.07 9.82
C PRO A 247 3.30 9.32 10.84
N GLY A 248 2.00 9.27 10.62
CA GLY A 248 1.07 8.53 11.43
C GLY A 248 1.02 7.06 11.03
N ARG A 249 0.19 6.27 11.72
CA ARG A 249 0.05 4.82 11.43
C ARG A 249 -0.43 4.54 10.01
N ARG A 250 -1.24 5.43 9.43
CA ARG A 250 -1.74 5.31 8.06
C ARG A 250 -0.60 5.42 7.04
N GLU A 251 0.27 6.42 7.20
CA GLU A 251 1.43 6.60 6.32
C GLU A 251 2.40 5.42 6.44
N ILE A 252 2.66 4.96 7.65
CA ILE A 252 3.51 3.79 7.90
C ILE A 252 2.92 2.54 7.24
N GLY A 253 1.62 2.29 7.39
CA GLY A 253 0.93 1.14 6.79
C GLY A 253 0.90 1.19 5.26
N HIS A 254 0.66 2.36 4.65
CA HIS A 254 0.71 2.54 3.20
C HIS A 254 2.12 2.36 2.65
N GLY A 255 3.14 2.87 3.35
CA GLY A 255 4.54 2.65 2.99
C GLY A 255 4.92 1.17 3.06
N ALA A 256 4.52 0.46 4.12
CA ALA A 256 4.76 -0.96 4.28
C ALA A 256 4.08 -1.82 3.19
N LEU A 257 2.88 -1.44 2.74
CA LEU A 257 2.21 -2.12 1.63
C LEU A 257 2.99 -1.96 0.32
N ALA A 258 3.43 -0.73 0.01
CA ALA A 258 4.21 -0.46 -1.20
C ALA A 258 5.58 -1.16 -1.15
N GLU A 259 6.23 -1.16 0.01
CA GLU A 259 7.48 -1.90 0.22
C GLU A 259 7.29 -3.40 -0.04
N ARG A 260 6.30 -4.00 0.61
CA ARG A 260 5.99 -5.44 0.47
C ARG A 260 5.66 -5.81 -0.98
N ALA A 261 4.98 -4.93 -1.71
CA ALA A 261 4.65 -5.17 -3.11
C ALA A 261 5.88 -5.24 -4.03
N LEU A 262 6.96 -4.53 -3.70
CA LEU A 262 8.14 -4.39 -4.53
C LEU A 262 9.29 -5.33 -4.14
N VAL A 263 9.41 -5.70 -2.87
CA VAL A 263 10.47 -6.61 -2.37
C VAL A 263 10.64 -7.87 -3.23
N PRO A 264 9.58 -8.57 -3.68
CA PRO A 264 9.71 -9.79 -4.46
C PRO A 264 10.32 -9.62 -5.85
N VAL A 265 10.40 -8.38 -6.36
CA VAL A 265 10.94 -8.11 -7.70
C VAL A 265 12.32 -7.45 -7.66
N LEU A 266 12.83 -7.13 -6.49
CA LEU A 266 14.16 -6.52 -6.36
C LEU A 266 15.27 -7.53 -6.67
N PRO A 267 16.40 -7.06 -7.27
CA PRO A 267 17.58 -7.90 -7.49
C PRO A 267 18.22 -8.31 -6.14
N SER A 268 18.96 -9.41 -6.15
CA SER A 268 19.76 -9.84 -5.00
C SER A 268 20.87 -8.81 -4.68
N LEU A 269 21.47 -8.93 -3.49
CA LEU A 269 22.62 -8.08 -3.12
C LEU A 269 23.83 -8.37 -4.02
N GLU A 270 23.98 -9.60 -4.48
CA GLU A 270 25.07 -10.01 -5.37
C GLU A 270 24.94 -9.39 -6.77
N GLU A 271 23.70 -9.33 -7.29
CA GLU A 271 23.41 -8.74 -8.61
C GLU A 271 23.46 -7.21 -8.58
N PHE A 272 23.00 -6.61 -7.48
CA PHE A 272 22.87 -5.16 -7.36
C PHE A 272 23.21 -4.70 -5.93
N PRO A 273 24.50 -4.45 -5.61
CA PRO A 273 24.99 -4.26 -4.25
C PRO A 273 24.70 -2.86 -3.68
N TYR A 274 23.45 -2.41 -3.81
CA TYR A 274 23.02 -1.10 -3.34
C TYR A 274 21.96 -1.21 -2.24
N THR A 275 22.02 -0.32 -1.26
CA THR A 275 20.87 0.07 -0.49
C THR A 275 19.94 0.90 -1.37
N ILE A 276 18.68 0.58 -1.38
CA ILE A 276 17.67 1.23 -2.23
C ILE A 276 16.65 1.92 -1.32
N ARG A 277 16.49 3.24 -1.48
CA ARG A 277 15.46 3.99 -0.76
C ARG A 277 14.51 4.66 -1.74
N CYS A 278 13.23 4.29 -1.66
CA CYS A 278 12.14 4.99 -2.33
C CYS A 278 11.40 5.90 -1.34
N VAL A 279 11.06 7.10 -1.80
CA VAL A 279 10.22 8.04 -1.05
C VAL A 279 9.08 8.47 -1.95
N SER A 280 7.86 8.12 -1.58
CA SER A 280 6.63 8.51 -2.28
C SER A 280 6.02 9.72 -1.58
N GLU A 281 5.98 10.85 -2.29
CA GLU A 281 5.33 12.09 -1.89
C GLU A 281 3.95 12.19 -2.54
N VAL A 282 2.91 12.23 -1.74
CA VAL A 282 1.55 12.43 -2.24
C VAL A 282 1.32 13.91 -2.52
N LEU A 283 1.20 14.28 -3.79
CA LEU A 283 0.97 15.66 -4.22
C LEU A 283 -0.51 16.03 -4.17
N SER A 284 -1.37 15.08 -4.52
CA SER A 284 -2.82 15.23 -4.43
C SER A 284 -3.46 13.86 -4.18
N SER A 285 -4.58 13.82 -3.45
CA SER A 285 -5.26 12.56 -3.11
C SER A 285 -6.78 12.66 -3.26
N ASN A 286 -7.32 11.74 -4.04
CA ASN A 286 -8.74 11.40 -4.11
C ASN A 286 -8.93 9.87 -4.14
N GLY A 287 -8.38 9.16 -3.12
CA GLY A 287 -8.45 7.71 -2.97
C GLY A 287 -7.44 6.91 -3.79
N SER A 288 -7.22 5.66 -3.41
CA SER A 288 -6.27 4.69 -3.99
C SER A 288 -4.82 5.17 -4.06
N THR A 289 -4.40 5.99 -3.10
CA THR A 289 -3.11 6.70 -3.11
C THR A 289 -1.93 5.74 -2.88
N SER A 290 -2.07 4.74 -1.99
CA SER A 290 -1.05 3.70 -1.79
C SER A 290 -0.80 2.87 -3.06
N GLN A 291 -1.84 2.67 -3.87
CA GLN A 291 -1.70 1.96 -5.14
C GLN A 291 -0.96 2.81 -6.19
N ALA A 292 -1.19 4.12 -6.20
CA ALA A 292 -0.40 5.05 -7.01
C ALA A 292 1.08 5.08 -6.57
N SER A 293 1.35 4.96 -5.25
CA SER A 293 2.70 4.84 -4.70
C SER A 293 3.43 3.58 -5.19
N ILE A 294 2.76 2.42 -5.27
CA ILE A 294 3.33 1.20 -5.84
C ILE A 294 3.75 1.43 -7.31
N CYS A 295 2.86 2.00 -8.12
CA CYS A 295 3.13 2.28 -9.53
C CYS A 295 4.27 3.32 -9.69
N GLY A 296 4.23 4.41 -8.91
CA GLY A 296 5.27 5.44 -8.91
C GLY A 296 6.64 4.90 -8.49
N SER A 297 6.67 3.96 -7.54
CA SER A 297 7.91 3.33 -7.10
C SER A 297 8.47 2.36 -8.14
N THR A 298 7.62 1.60 -8.84
CA THR A 298 8.04 0.81 -10.00
C THR A 298 8.73 1.70 -11.04
N LEU A 299 8.11 2.83 -11.40
CA LEU A 299 8.67 3.79 -12.34
C LEU A 299 10.00 4.36 -11.87
N ALA A 300 10.10 4.77 -10.59
CA ALA A 300 11.31 5.35 -10.02
C ALA A 300 12.46 4.34 -9.93
N LEU A 301 12.19 3.07 -9.60
CA LEU A 301 13.18 1.99 -9.59
C LEU A 301 13.72 1.72 -11.00
N MET A 302 12.84 1.61 -11.99
CA MET A 302 13.23 1.39 -13.38
C MET A 302 14.00 2.58 -13.96
N ASP A 303 13.59 3.82 -13.62
CA ASP A 303 14.30 5.05 -14.01
C ASP A 303 15.68 5.15 -13.35
N ALA A 304 15.83 4.65 -12.12
CA ALA A 304 17.13 4.59 -11.43
C ALA A 304 18.08 3.52 -12.01
N GLY A 305 17.61 2.64 -12.88
CA GLY A 305 18.39 1.52 -13.40
C GLY A 305 18.49 0.33 -12.45
N VAL A 306 17.60 0.22 -11.46
CA VAL A 306 17.49 -0.98 -10.61
C VAL A 306 16.94 -2.12 -11.46
N PRO A 307 17.66 -3.24 -11.62
CA PRO A 307 17.25 -4.34 -12.50
C PRO A 307 16.18 -5.21 -11.82
N ILE A 308 15.00 -4.63 -11.59
CA ILE A 308 13.85 -5.39 -11.07
C ILE A 308 13.45 -6.46 -12.07
N LYS A 309 13.08 -7.65 -11.57
CA LYS A 309 12.73 -8.79 -12.45
C LYS A 309 11.45 -8.56 -13.26
N ALA A 310 10.54 -7.72 -12.78
CA ALA A 310 9.30 -7.35 -13.46
C ALA A 310 8.72 -6.07 -12.84
N PRO A 311 8.00 -5.24 -13.60
CA PRO A 311 7.26 -4.11 -13.07
C PRO A 311 6.07 -4.59 -12.23
N VAL A 312 5.75 -3.82 -11.18
CA VAL A 312 4.63 -4.06 -10.27
C VAL A 312 3.63 -2.92 -10.42
N ALA A 313 2.36 -3.25 -10.54
CA ALA A 313 1.27 -2.28 -10.50
C ALA A 313 0.34 -2.55 -9.32
N GLY A 314 -0.21 -1.47 -8.75
CA GLY A 314 -1.18 -1.51 -7.68
C GLY A 314 -2.55 -1.00 -8.13
N ILE A 315 -3.61 -1.66 -7.66
CA ILE A 315 -4.99 -1.25 -7.89
C ILE A 315 -5.88 -1.63 -6.71
N SER A 316 -6.99 -0.92 -6.53
CA SER A 316 -7.97 -1.23 -5.48
C SER A 316 -9.32 -1.63 -6.07
N CYS A 317 -10.05 -2.42 -5.30
CA CYS A 317 -11.44 -2.79 -5.53
C CYS A 317 -12.26 -2.44 -4.29
N GLY A 318 -13.36 -1.71 -4.47
CA GLY A 318 -14.31 -1.38 -3.42
C GLY A 318 -15.50 -2.33 -3.41
N LEU A 319 -16.31 -2.19 -2.36
CA LEU A 319 -17.53 -2.96 -2.16
C LEU A 319 -18.62 -2.07 -1.55
N ILE A 320 -19.84 -2.27 -1.98
CA ILE A 320 -21.04 -1.82 -1.30
C ILE A 320 -21.98 -3.00 -1.12
N THR A 321 -22.55 -3.14 0.08
CA THR A 321 -23.47 -4.23 0.43
C THR A 321 -24.76 -3.69 1.06
N GLU A 322 -25.87 -4.33 0.82
CA GLU A 322 -27.14 -4.06 1.49
C GLU A 322 -27.99 -5.35 1.56
N GLY A 323 -28.07 -5.92 2.74
CA GLY A 323 -28.65 -7.27 2.90
C GLY A 323 -27.85 -8.29 2.09
N ASP A 324 -28.54 -9.00 1.19
CA ASP A 324 -27.91 -9.99 0.30
C ASP A 324 -27.40 -9.38 -1.03
N ARG A 325 -27.70 -8.10 -1.29
CA ARG A 325 -27.20 -7.39 -2.48
C ARG A 325 -25.80 -6.89 -2.23
N TRP A 326 -24.92 -7.04 -3.20
CA TRP A 326 -23.59 -6.46 -3.16
C TRP A 326 -23.10 -6.09 -4.57
N MET A 327 -22.19 -5.16 -4.62
CA MET A 327 -21.53 -4.71 -5.83
C MET A 327 -20.08 -4.36 -5.55
N THR A 328 -19.15 -4.92 -6.31
CA THR A 328 -17.76 -4.51 -6.30
C THR A 328 -17.48 -3.48 -7.39
N MET A 329 -16.55 -2.57 -7.15
CA MET A 329 -16.15 -1.53 -8.11
C MET A 329 -14.64 -1.39 -8.20
N LEU A 330 -14.12 -1.28 -9.42
CA LEU A 330 -12.69 -1.18 -9.65
C LEU A 330 -12.21 0.27 -9.52
N ASP A 331 -11.00 0.47 -8.98
CA ASP A 331 -10.34 1.79 -8.85
C ASP A 331 -11.20 2.82 -8.11
N ILE A 332 -11.40 2.59 -6.82
CA ILE A 332 -12.23 3.46 -5.98
C ILE A 332 -11.59 4.83 -5.76
N GLN A 333 -12.42 5.87 -5.77
CA GLN A 333 -12.06 7.21 -5.35
C GLN A 333 -12.40 7.47 -3.86
N GLY A 334 -11.96 8.63 -3.33
CA GLY A 334 -12.05 8.93 -1.89
C GLY A 334 -13.46 8.82 -1.31
N VAL A 335 -14.47 9.32 -2.00
CA VAL A 335 -15.87 9.28 -1.52
C VAL A 335 -16.43 7.86 -1.52
N GLU A 336 -16.01 7.03 -2.47
CA GLU A 336 -16.41 5.61 -2.56
C GLU A 336 -15.70 4.77 -1.50
N ASP A 337 -14.41 5.05 -1.21
CA ASP A 337 -13.71 4.47 -0.07
C ASP A 337 -14.39 4.88 1.25
N PHE A 338 -14.68 6.18 1.44
CA PHE A 338 -15.20 6.71 2.69
C PHE A 338 -16.59 6.14 3.03
N HIS A 339 -17.48 5.99 2.05
CA HIS A 339 -18.86 5.51 2.21
C HIS A 339 -19.06 4.05 1.83
N GLY A 340 -18.03 3.40 1.29
CA GLY A 340 -18.03 1.98 0.96
C GLY A 340 -17.82 1.07 2.14
N ASP A 341 -17.88 -0.23 1.89
CA ASP A 341 -17.80 -1.29 2.88
C ASP A 341 -16.45 -2.02 2.87
N MET A 342 -15.65 -1.88 1.78
CA MET A 342 -14.36 -2.51 1.60
C MET A 342 -13.44 -1.64 0.74
N ASP A 343 -12.16 -1.61 1.11
CA ASP A 343 -11.03 -1.19 0.26
C ASP A 343 -10.06 -2.38 0.14
N PHE A 344 -10.13 -3.08 -0.99
CA PHE A 344 -9.33 -4.27 -1.29
C PHE A 344 -8.19 -3.90 -2.21
N LYS A 345 -6.96 -3.91 -1.71
CA LYS A 345 -5.76 -3.43 -2.38
C LYS A 345 -4.89 -4.60 -2.82
N VAL A 346 -4.54 -4.64 -4.09
CA VAL A 346 -3.68 -5.66 -4.67
C VAL A 346 -2.53 -5.01 -5.43
N GLY A 347 -1.31 -5.41 -5.09
CA GLY A 347 -0.09 -5.16 -5.86
C GLY A 347 0.39 -6.44 -6.52
N GLY A 348 0.97 -6.35 -7.72
CA GLY A 348 1.52 -7.53 -8.39
C GLY A 348 2.12 -7.24 -9.75
N THR A 349 2.81 -8.25 -10.26
CA THR A 349 3.37 -8.30 -11.61
C THR A 349 2.34 -8.85 -12.59
N ARG A 350 2.74 -9.03 -13.84
CA ARG A 350 1.92 -9.76 -14.82
C ARG A 350 1.68 -11.23 -14.41
N LYS A 351 2.65 -11.83 -13.71
CA LYS A 351 2.62 -13.26 -13.35
C LYS A 351 1.73 -13.54 -12.15
N GLY A 352 1.73 -12.67 -11.15
CA GLY A 352 0.96 -12.91 -9.93
C GLY A 352 1.02 -11.76 -8.93
N ILE A 353 0.41 -12.00 -7.79
CA ILE A 353 0.25 -11.08 -6.68
C ILE A 353 1.58 -10.99 -5.90
N THR A 354 1.97 -9.78 -5.50
CA THR A 354 3.10 -9.54 -4.61
C THR A 354 2.69 -8.97 -3.24
N ALA A 355 1.54 -8.28 -3.18
CA ALA A 355 1.00 -7.81 -1.90
C ALA A 355 -0.52 -7.67 -1.93
N ILE A 356 -1.14 -7.89 -0.77
CA ILE A 356 -2.56 -7.63 -0.52
C ILE A 356 -2.70 -6.91 0.80
N GLN A 357 -3.64 -5.97 0.84
CA GLN A 357 -4.20 -5.40 2.07
C GLN A 357 -5.71 -5.24 1.88
N MET A 358 -6.47 -5.63 2.89
CA MET A 358 -7.92 -5.49 2.90
C MET A 358 -8.37 -4.72 4.13
N ASP A 359 -9.07 -3.62 3.92
CA ASP A 359 -9.77 -2.85 4.94
C ASP A 359 -11.28 -3.00 4.74
N ILE A 360 -12.02 -3.30 5.81
CA ILE A 360 -13.48 -3.44 5.77
C ILE A 360 -14.16 -2.63 6.87
N LYS A 361 -15.41 -2.23 6.60
CA LYS A 361 -16.29 -1.48 7.52
C LYS A 361 -17.56 -2.27 7.87
N ILE A 362 -17.58 -3.56 7.51
CA ILE A 362 -18.67 -4.52 7.75
C ILE A 362 -18.16 -5.73 8.53
N ASP A 363 -19.03 -6.66 8.85
CA ASP A 363 -18.74 -7.84 9.68
C ASP A 363 -17.95 -8.95 8.98
N GLY A 364 -17.57 -8.75 7.72
CA GLY A 364 -16.71 -9.65 6.95
C GLY A 364 -17.22 -9.92 5.52
N LEU A 365 -16.39 -10.62 4.75
CA LEU A 365 -16.59 -10.92 3.34
C LEU A 365 -16.86 -12.41 3.10
N THR A 366 -17.64 -12.71 2.07
CA THR A 366 -17.80 -14.05 1.51
C THR A 366 -16.66 -14.35 0.51
N TYR A 367 -16.47 -15.62 0.20
CA TYR A 367 -15.48 -16.04 -0.80
C TYR A 367 -15.78 -15.51 -2.21
N ASP A 368 -17.07 -15.38 -2.56
CA ASP A 368 -17.49 -14.90 -3.88
C ASP A 368 -17.09 -13.43 -4.08
N ILE A 369 -17.27 -12.60 -3.05
CA ILE A 369 -16.84 -11.20 -3.07
C ILE A 369 -15.31 -11.10 -3.22
N ILE A 370 -14.55 -11.93 -2.48
CA ILE A 370 -13.08 -11.96 -2.55
C ILE A 370 -12.62 -12.42 -3.93
N ALA A 371 -13.24 -13.46 -4.49
CA ALA A 371 -12.91 -13.96 -5.82
C ALA A 371 -13.16 -12.93 -6.92
N GLU A 372 -14.31 -12.22 -6.86
CA GLU A 372 -14.61 -11.15 -7.82
C GLU A 372 -13.64 -9.97 -7.68
N ALA A 373 -13.27 -9.59 -6.44
CA ALA A 373 -12.29 -8.55 -6.19
C ALA A 373 -10.91 -8.91 -6.77
N PHE A 374 -10.46 -10.16 -6.61
CA PHE A 374 -9.23 -10.65 -7.23
C PHE A 374 -9.27 -10.54 -8.75
N GLU A 375 -10.32 -11.04 -9.39
CA GLU A 375 -10.43 -11.00 -10.85
C GLU A 375 -10.46 -9.56 -11.39
N LYS A 376 -11.20 -8.66 -10.74
CA LYS A 376 -11.22 -7.22 -11.12
C LYS A 376 -9.84 -6.58 -10.94
N CYS A 377 -9.18 -6.82 -9.80
CA CYS A 377 -7.84 -6.31 -9.55
C CYS A 377 -6.81 -6.87 -10.55
N ARG A 378 -6.91 -8.15 -10.92
CA ARG A 378 -6.05 -8.77 -11.94
C ARG A 378 -6.18 -8.06 -13.28
N ARG A 379 -7.40 -7.86 -13.77
CA ARG A 379 -7.63 -7.13 -15.03
C ARG A 379 -7.09 -5.71 -14.99
N GLY A 380 -7.38 -4.97 -13.92
CA GLY A 380 -6.90 -3.60 -13.75
C GLY A 380 -5.38 -3.52 -13.62
N ARG A 381 -4.74 -4.45 -12.92
CA ARG A 381 -3.29 -4.55 -12.80
C ARG A 381 -2.63 -4.77 -14.16
N LEU A 382 -3.13 -5.72 -14.94
CA LEU A 382 -2.61 -6.00 -16.29
C LEU A 382 -2.76 -4.79 -17.22
N TYR A 383 -3.90 -4.10 -17.17
CA TYR A 383 -4.11 -2.86 -17.93
C TYR A 383 -3.07 -1.79 -17.55
N ILE A 384 -2.82 -1.55 -16.27
CA ILE A 384 -1.83 -0.56 -15.83
C ILE A 384 -0.43 -0.93 -16.32
N LEU A 385 -0.05 -2.19 -16.21
CA LEU A 385 1.27 -2.67 -16.65
C LEU A 385 1.47 -2.50 -18.16
N ASP A 386 0.46 -2.85 -18.97
CA ASP A 386 0.59 -2.90 -20.43
C ASP A 386 0.37 -1.55 -21.10
N GLU A 387 -0.65 -0.81 -20.65
CA GLU A 387 -1.10 0.39 -21.35
C GLU A 387 -0.54 1.68 -20.73
N ILE A 388 -0.09 1.65 -19.46
CA ILE A 388 0.35 2.85 -18.76
C ILE A 388 1.85 2.82 -18.45
N ILE A 389 2.37 1.77 -17.83
CA ILE A 389 3.78 1.69 -17.41
C ILE A 389 4.68 1.37 -18.60
N LYS A 390 4.36 0.31 -19.32
CA LYS A 390 5.19 -0.18 -20.43
C LYS A 390 5.46 0.85 -21.54
N PRO A 391 4.50 1.70 -21.96
CA PRO A 391 4.78 2.72 -22.96
C PRO A 391 5.73 3.83 -22.49
N VAL A 392 5.80 4.07 -21.19
CA VAL A 392 6.66 5.09 -20.58
C VAL A 392 8.06 4.55 -20.33
N ILE A 393 8.15 3.35 -19.75
CA ILE A 393 9.41 2.66 -19.52
C ILE A 393 9.18 1.14 -19.57
N ALA A 394 9.66 0.51 -20.63
CA ALA A 394 9.44 -0.93 -20.85
C ALA A 394 10.41 -1.82 -20.05
N GLU A 395 11.64 -1.34 -19.85
CA GLU A 395 12.71 -2.02 -19.14
C GLU A 395 13.46 -1.03 -18.23
N PRO A 396 14.07 -1.49 -17.14
CA PRO A 396 14.96 -0.65 -16.34
C PRO A 396 16.06 -0.01 -17.20
N ARG A 397 16.42 1.22 -16.89
CA ARG A 397 17.56 1.87 -17.59
C ARG A 397 18.82 1.03 -17.42
N ARG A 398 19.59 0.92 -18.51
CA ARG A 398 20.84 0.15 -18.51
C ARG A 398 21.96 0.82 -17.72
N GLU A 399 21.93 2.15 -17.64
CA GLU A 399 22.92 2.95 -16.93
C GLU A 399 22.27 3.65 -15.73
N LEU A 400 22.98 3.66 -14.63
CA LEU A 400 22.60 4.44 -13.46
C LEU A 400 22.72 5.94 -13.77
N SER A 401 21.92 6.74 -13.07
CA SER A 401 22.06 8.19 -13.08
C SER A 401 23.53 8.60 -12.85
N ARG A 402 23.97 9.66 -13.51
CA ARG A 402 25.29 10.24 -13.27
C ARG A 402 25.52 10.67 -11.81
N TRP A 403 24.45 10.88 -11.07
CA TRP A 403 24.47 11.27 -9.66
C TRP A 403 24.49 10.07 -8.70
N ALA A 404 24.13 8.90 -9.18
CA ALA A 404 24.16 7.68 -8.39
C ALA A 404 25.61 7.22 -8.17
N PRO A 405 25.95 6.76 -6.96
CA PRO A 405 27.29 6.21 -6.69
C PRO A 405 27.52 4.99 -7.57
N LYS A 406 28.70 4.89 -8.16
CA LYS A 406 29.16 3.69 -8.88
C LYS A 406 29.77 2.74 -7.87
N MET A 407 29.25 1.52 -7.82
CA MET A 407 29.75 0.48 -6.90
C MET A 407 30.66 -0.47 -7.65
N PHE A 408 31.81 -0.71 -7.08
CA PHE A 408 32.75 -1.73 -7.51
C PHE A 408 32.98 -2.70 -6.37
N SER A 409 32.96 -3.98 -6.66
CA SER A 409 33.26 -5.02 -5.69
C SER A 409 34.54 -5.74 -6.07
N MET A 410 35.35 -6.11 -5.09
CA MET A 410 36.53 -6.93 -5.25
C MET A 410 36.68 -7.86 -4.04
N MET A 411 37.39 -8.96 -4.24
CA MET A 411 37.77 -9.86 -3.16
C MET A 411 39.22 -9.64 -2.79
N ILE A 412 39.51 -9.56 -1.49
CA ILE A 412 40.86 -9.60 -0.95
C ILE A 412 40.99 -10.80 -0.01
N PRO A 413 42.22 -11.33 0.15
CA PRO A 413 42.49 -12.33 1.18
C PRO A 413 42.13 -11.78 2.56
N THR A 414 41.49 -12.58 3.41
CA THR A 414 41.03 -12.17 4.73
C THR A 414 42.14 -11.71 5.67
N ASP A 415 43.36 -12.25 5.49
CA ASP A 415 44.57 -11.81 6.21
C ASP A 415 45.02 -10.37 5.83
N LYS A 416 44.62 -9.87 4.64
CA LYS A 416 44.87 -8.51 4.15
C LYS A 416 43.86 -7.45 4.60
N ILE A 417 42.77 -7.84 5.19
CA ILE A 417 41.75 -6.90 5.71
C ILE A 417 42.40 -5.88 6.66
N LYS A 418 43.28 -6.34 7.55
CA LYS A 418 44.00 -5.48 8.50
C LYS A 418 44.89 -4.43 7.82
N ASP A 419 45.51 -4.80 6.70
CA ASP A 419 46.41 -3.91 5.94
C ASP A 419 45.56 -2.82 5.24
N VAL A 420 44.41 -3.17 4.68
CA VAL A 420 43.48 -2.24 4.02
C VAL A 420 42.85 -1.28 5.03
N ILE A 421 42.43 -1.76 6.18
CA ILE A 421 41.84 -0.92 7.24
C ILE A 421 42.91 -0.04 7.88
N GLY A 422 44.10 -0.60 8.15
CA GLY A 422 45.20 0.06 8.83
C GLY A 422 44.97 0.30 10.32
N LYS A 423 45.95 0.70 11.04
CA LYS A 423 45.91 0.94 12.48
C LYS A 423 44.89 2.05 12.81
N GLY A 424 43.82 1.68 13.52
CA GLY A 424 42.72 2.60 13.87
C GLY A 424 41.94 3.12 12.66
N GLY A 425 41.89 2.37 11.55
CA GLY A 425 41.14 2.76 10.33
C GLY A 425 41.83 3.81 9.46
N LYS A 426 43.09 4.15 9.75
CA LYS A 426 43.79 5.30 9.12
C LYS A 426 43.98 5.13 7.63
N VAL A 427 44.35 3.92 7.17
CA VAL A 427 44.64 3.65 5.75
C VAL A 427 43.35 3.78 4.93
N ILE A 428 42.27 3.14 5.36
CA ILE A 428 40.95 3.20 4.66
C ILE A 428 40.40 4.63 4.63
N GLN A 429 40.57 5.39 5.74
CA GLN A 429 40.14 6.80 5.80
C GLN A 429 40.93 7.68 4.83
N ASP A 430 42.25 7.48 4.73
CA ASP A 430 43.12 8.22 3.81
C ASP A 430 42.76 7.93 2.35
N ILE A 431 42.45 6.66 2.01
CA ILE A 431 42.00 6.29 0.66
C ILE A 431 40.65 6.96 0.37
N CYS A 432 39.69 6.87 1.29
CA CYS A 432 38.37 7.49 1.13
C CYS A 432 38.48 9.01 0.91
N ALA A 433 39.30 9.69 1.69
CA ALA A 433 39.47 11.13 1.58
C ALA A 433 40.19 11.53 0.27
N THR A 434 41.25 10.79 -0.13
CA THR A 434 42.07 11.09 -1.33
C THR A 434 41.27 10.82 -2.62
N CYS A 435 40.45 9.79 -2.62
CA CYS A 435 39.69 9.33 -3.80
C CYS A 435 38.22 9.74 -3.77
N ASN A 436 37.81 10.58 -2.81
CA ASN A 436 36.42 11.02 -2.67
C ASN A 436 35.41 9.86 -2.81
N CYS A 437 35.69 8.74 -2.11
CA CYS A 437 34.92 7.52 -2.17
C CYS A 437 34.53 7.02 -0.78
N LYS A 438 33.61 6.05 -0.74
CA LYS A 438 33.34 5.25 0.45
C LYS A 438 33.81 3.83 0.21
N ILE A 439 34.42 3.21 1.21
CA ILE A 439 34.88 1.82 1.15
C ILE A 439 34.29 1.05 2.29
N ASP A 440 33.73 -0.11 1.97
CA ASP A 440 33.22 -1.09 2.92
C ASP A 440 33.98 -2.40 2.79
N VAL A 441 34.44 -2.95 3.91
CA VAL A 441 35.22 -4.20 3.95
C VAL A 441 34.48 -5.18 4.84
N GLN A 442 34.07 -6.31 4.29
CA GLN A 442 33.39 -7.37 5.01
C GLN A 442 34.39 -8.38 5.59
N GLU A 443 33.96 -9.13 6.59
CA GLU A 443 34.79 -10.10 7.32
C GLU A 443 35.29 -11.26 6.42
N ASP A 444 34.54 -11.57 5.37
CA ASP A 444 34.85 -12.61 4.38
C ASP A 444 35.85 -12.16 3.28
N GLY A 445 36.29 -10.88 3.31
CA GLY A 445 37.19 -10.31 2.33
C GLY A 445 36.54 -9.59 1.16
N HIS A 446 35.22 -9.47 1.11
CA HIS A 446 34.53 -8.62 0.15
C HIS A 446 34.82 -7.14 0.46
N VAL A 447 35.23 -6.40 -0.54
CA VAL A 447 35.47 -4.95 -0.48
C VAL A 447 34.56 -4.27 -1.51
N PHE A 448 33.73 -3.36 -1.03
CA PHE A 448 32.89 -2.52 -1.87
C PHE A 448 33.43 -1.09 -1.88
N VAL A 449 33.72 -0.58 -3.08
CA VAL A 449 34.15 0.80 -3.31
C VAL A 449 33.05 1.56 -4.00
N SER A 450 32.60 2.66 -3.42
CA SER A 450 31.49 3.47 -3.91
C SER A 450 31.96 4.92 -4.12
N ALA A 451 31.83 5.42 -5.36
CA ALA A 451 32.08 6.81 -5.69
C ALA A 451 31.13 7.31 -6.77
N VAL A 452 30.81 8.62 -6.75
CA VAL A 452 29.98 9.24 -7.79
C VAL A 452 30.75 9.29 -9.10
N ASP A 453 32.05 9.64 -9.07
CA ASP A 453 32.94 9.62 -10.21
C ASP A 453 33.58 8.23 -10.36
N GLN A 454 33.54 7.68 -11.57
CA GLN A 454 34.14 6.39 -11.89
C GLN A 454 35.68 6.38 -11.77
N GLU A 455 36.30 7.49 -12.10
CA GLU A 455 37.78 7.61 -11.99
C GLU A 455 38.22 7.65 -10.53
N ASP A 456 37.45 8.29 -9.65
CA ASP A 456 37.71 8.26 -8.21
C ASP A 456 37.61 6.84 -7.64
N ALA A 457 36.60 6.06 -8.08
CA ALA A 457 36.50 4.65 -7.68
C ALA A 457 37.65 3.80 -8.19
N LYS A 458 38.11 3.97 -9.45
CA LYS A 458 39.26 3.26 -10.01
C LYS A 458 40.56 3.60 -9.26
N ARG A 459 40.76 4.86 -8.90
CA ARG A 459 41.92 5.28 -8.10
C ARG A 459 41.90 4.62 -6.72
N ALA A 460 40.74 4.52 -6.08
CA ALA A 460 40.62 3.85 -4.80
C ALA A 460 40.95 2.35 -4.88
N ILE A 461 40.53 1.68 -5.96
CA ILE A 461 40.88 0.27 -6.22
C ILE A 461 42.36 0.08 -6.44
#